data_dc815d21a6d5d2dd440a32aeb79082c7
#
_entry.id   dc815d21a6d5d2dd440a32aeb79082c7
#
_cell.length_a   1.000
_cell.length_b   1.000
_cell.length_c   1.000
_cell.angle_alpha   90.00
_cell.angle_beta   90.00
_cell.angle_gamma   90.00
#
_symmetry.space_group_name_H-M   'P 1'
#
loop_
_entity.id
_entity.type
_entity.pdbx_description
1 polymer ?
#
loop_
_entity_poly.entity_id
_entity_poly.type
_entity_poly.pdbx_seq_one_letter_code
_entity_poly.pdbx_strand_id
1 'polypeptide(L)'
;MVSTHPPQARQDAPLPGEAIHAIRLKPGEQDRLLAGHPWIFQNELEGWPPDAAPGDLVDLHDSQGHFLGRGYLNPRTTLAVRVLARDRVPVDQEFFLARIRQAMALRERFIGSRSAYRVVHGEADGLPGLVVDRYDDAVAIQLLTAGMDRRRELILTAVEEVLRPRTIVARNDSPMREREGLPRERAVLRGQIPPDPTVTIYGLDVVVDLLEGQKTGLFLDQIDNYPLIERMAGGAEVLDCFCYVGLWGLLAARSGATRVTGIDQSPAAIKQATALAERNGLTDRCTFRVGNVFDELREHDRRREAFDLVILDPPAFVKAHNRIPEALAGYKEINLRAMRLLRPGAFLVTCSCSYHLSAELFRRMLWDAARDVRRTVRLVARGQQGRDHPILLGLTESEYLKCCVLQVL
;
A
#
# COMPACT_ATOMS: atom_id res chain seq x y z
N MET A 1 -36.31 2.54 -41.84
CA MET A 1 -35.16 1.67 -42.15
C MET A 1 -33.94 2.30 -41.50
N VAL A 2 -33.60 1.80 -40.32
CA VAL A 2 -32.41 2.27 -39.59
C VAL A 2 -31.25 1.37 -39.97
N SER A 3 -30.28 1.91 -40.67
CA SER A 3 -29.05 1.21 -41.09
C SER A 3 -28.18 0.94 -39.90
N THR A 4 -28.14 -0.30 -39.43
CA THR A 4 -27.17 -0.80 -38.43
C THR A 4 -25.91 -1.22 -39.17
N HIS A 5 -24.95 -0.28 -39.27
CA HIS A 5 -23.56 -0.63 -39.56
C HIS A 5 -22.90 -1.06 -38.23
N PRO A 6 -22.22 -2.22 -38.19
CA PRO A 6 -21.40 -2.54 -37.03
C PRO A 6 -20.23 -1.54 -36.93
N PRO A 7 -19.79 -1.18 -35.72
CA PRO A 7 -18.66 -0.27 -35.59
C PRO A 7 -17.42 -0.94 -36.23
N GLN A 8 -16.81 -0.21 -37.17
CA GLN A 8 -15.51 -0.61 -37.72
C GLN A 8 -14.52 -0.81 -36.58
N ALA A 9 -13.93 -1.98 -36.50
CA ALA A 9 -12.81 -2.28 -35.62
C ALA A 9 -11.74 -1.19 -35.83
N ARG A 10 -11.51 -0.35 -34.83
CA ARG A 10 -10.36 0.54 -34.80
C ARG A 10 -9.13 -0.37 -34.82
N GLN A 11 -8.27 -0.20 -35.81
CA GLN A 11 -7.00 -0.91 -35.89
C GLN A 11 -6.21 -0.63 -34.61
N ASP A 12 -5.79 -1.68 -33.93
CA ASP A 12 -4.90 -1.65 -32.78
C ASP A 12 -3.60 -0.94 -33.17
N ALA A 13 -3.46 0.33 -32.84
CA ALA A 13 -2.24 1.07 -33.09
C ALA A 13 -1.38 1.04 -31.83
N PRO A 14 -0.33 0.21 -31.77
CA PRO A 14 0.69 0.28 -30.73
C PRO A 14 1.41 1.63 -30.78
N LEU A 15 2.20 1.96 -29.75
CA LEU A 15 3.10 3.11 -29.82
C LEU A 15 3.93 3.03 -31.10
N PRO A 16 4.27 4.16 -31.78
CA PRO A 16 5.04 4.10 -33.01
C PRO A 16 6.28 3.22 -32.87
N GLY A 17 6.35 2.13 -33.64
CA GLY A 17 7.42 1.15 -33.58
C GLY A 17 7.28 0.05 -32.52
N GLU A 18 6.18 -0.03 -31.76
CA GLU A 18 5.95 -1.10 -30.80
C GLU A 18 5.30 -2.33 -31.46
N ALA A 19 5.97 -3.49 -31.37
CA ALA A 19 5.42 -4.76 -31.81
C ALA A 19 4.57 -5.39 -30.70
N ILE A 20 3.42 -5.97 -31.05
CA ILE A 20 2.65 -6.84 -30.16
C ILE A 20 3.10 -8.28 -30.44
N HIS A 21 3.80 -8.88 -29.49
CA HIS A 21 4.25 -10.25 -29.60
C HIS A 21 3.13 -11.24 -29.24
N ALA A 22 3.16 -12.44 -29.80
CA ALA A 22 2.30 -13.55 -29.39
C ALA A 22 3.10 -14.51 -28.51
N ILE A 23 2.57 -14.84 -27.32
CA ILE A 23 3.17 -15.82 -26.40
C ILE A 23 2.14 -16.90 -26.07
N ARG A 24 2.60 -18.14 -25.99
CA ARG A 24 1.77 -19.29 -25.57
C ARG A 24 2.10 -19.73 -24.16
N LEU A 25 1.05 -20.07 -23.41
CA LEU A 25 1.16 -20.76 -22.14
C LEU A 25 1.30 -22.27 -22.37
N LYS A 26 2.03 -22.93 -21.47
CA LYS A 26 2.06 -24.40 -21.43
C LYS A 26 0.68 -24.96 -21.12
N PRO A 27 0.41 -26.22 -21.49
CA PRO A 27 -0.88 -26.86 -21.22
C PRO A 27 -1.22 -26.82 -19.72
N GLY A 28 -2.44 -26.34 -19.39
CA GLY A 28 -2.95 -26.23 -18.01
C GLY A 28 -2.57 -24.95 -17.28
N GLU A 29 -1.62 -24.16 -17.77
CA GLU A 29 -1.17 -22.93 -17.07
C GLU A 29 -2.12 -21.73 -17.26
N GLN A 30 -3.15 -21.86 -18.11
CA GLN A 30 -4.17 -20.82 -18.30
C GLN A 30 -5.16 -20.72 -17.13
N ASP A 31 -5.29 -21.74 -16.29
CA ASP A 31 -6.35 -21.84 -15.28
C ASP A 31 -6.31 -20.69 -14.25
N ARG A 32 -5.13 -20.35 -13.77
CA ARG A 32 -4.95 -19.20 -12.88
C ARG A 32 -5.38 -17.89 -13.52
N LEU A 33 -4.97 -17.69 -14.77
CA LEU A 33 -5.35 -16.52 -15.54
C LEU A 33 -6.85 -16.46 -15.73
N LEU A 34 -7.51 -17.56 -16.09
CA LEU A 34 -8.97 -17.65 -16.25
C LEU A 34 -9.70 -17.40 -14.93
N ALA A 35 -9.12 -17.82 -13.80
CA ALA A 35 -9.63 -17.56 -12.45
C ALA A 35 -9.45 -16.10 -11.98
N GLY A 36 -8.84 -15.23 -12.79
CA GLY A 36 -8.73 -13.80 -12.48
C GLY A 36 -7.34 -13.34 -12.02
N HIS A 37 -6.35 -14.23 -11.96
CA HIS A 37 -4.99 -13.87 -11.57
C HIS A 37 -4.26 -13.15 -12.72
N PRO A 38 -3.72 -11.93 -12.53
CA PRO A 38 -3.16 -11.14 -13.63
C PRO A 38 -1.69 -11.40 -13.92
N TRP A 39 -1.04 -12.33 -13.21
CA TRP A 39 0.39 -12.61 -13.33
C TRP A 39 0.67 -13.94 -14.01
N ILE A 40 1.60 -13.93 -14.95
CA ILE A 40 2.14 -15.12 -15.61
C ILE A 40 3.63 -15.21 -15.30
N PHE A 41 4.07 -16.35 -14.79
CA PHE A 41 5.46 -16.58 -14.46
C PHE A 41 6.23 -17.20 -15.65
N GLN A 42 7.55 -17.02 -15.61
CA GLN A 42 8.43 -17.47 -16.69
C GLN A 42 8.32 -18.99 -16.97
N ASN A 43 8.15 -19.80 -15.92
CA ASN A 43 8.00 -21.26 -16.03
C ASN A 43 6.67 -21.70 -16.66
N GLU A 44 5.67 -20.83 -16.75
CA GLU A 44 4.35 -21.07 -17.32
C GLU A 44 4.33 -20.87 -18.85
N LEU A 45 5.39 -20.27 -19.43
CA LEU A 45 5.51 -19.95 -20.84
C LEU A 45 6.16 -21.10 -21.63
N GLU A 46 5.69 -21.33 -22.88
CA GLU A 46 6.35 -22.25 -23.83
C GLU A 46 7.71 -21.73 -24.32
N GLY A 47 7.86 -20.40 -24.40
CA GLY A 47 9.08 -19.75 -24.86
C GLY A 47 8.94 -18.23 -24.94
N TRP A 48 10.00 -17.57 -25.38
CA TRP A 48 10.07 -16.13 -25.54
C TRP A 48 10.11 -15.72 -27.01
N PRO A 49 9.46 -14.63 -27.41
CA PRO A 49 9.73 -14.03 -28.71
C PRO A 49 11.18 -13.58 -28.78
N PRO A 50 11.91 -13.88 -29.90
CA PRO A 50 13.35 -13.62 -30.00
C PRO A 50 13.74 -12.15 -29.76
N ASP A 51 12.87 -11.22 -30.19
CA ASP A 51 13.14 -9.76 -30.13
C ASP A 51 12.40 -9.07 -28.98
N ALA A 52 11.89 -9.83 -28.01
CA ALA A 52 11.10 -9.27 -26.90
C ALA A 52 11.95 -8.42 -25.96
N ALA A 53 11.57 -7.18 -25.80
CA ALA A 53 12.20 -6.21 -24.88
C ALA A 53 11.32 -5.97 -23.63
N PRO A 54 11.93 -5.60 -22.48
CA PRO A 54 11.17 -5.24 -21.28
C PRO A 54 10.14 -4.14 -21.56
N GLY A 55 8.88 -4.42 -21.24
CA GLY A 55 7.76 -3.50 -21.42
C GLY A 55 6.99 -3.65 -22.72
N ASP A 56 7.43 -4.52 -23.66
CA ASP A 56 6.69 -4.79 -24.90
C ASP A 56 5.32 -5.40 -24.62
N LEU A 57 4.34 -5.08 -25.48
CA LEU A 57 3.01 -5.67 -25.43
C LEU A 57 3.03 -7.12 -25.92
N VAL A 58 2.19 -7.93 -25.28
CA VAL A 58 1.99 -9.33 -25.70
C VAL A 58 0.52 -9.71 -25.70
N ASP A 59 0.14 -10.49 -26.68
CA ASP A 59 -1.09 -11.26 -26.72
C ASP A 59 -0.80 -12.67 -26.20
N LEU A 60 -1.47 -13.03 -25.12
CA LEU A 60 -1.37 -14.35 -24.48
C LEU A 60 -2.34 -15.31 -25.12
N HIS A 61 -1.87 -16.52 -25.40
CA HIS A 61 -2.66 -17.61 -25.94
C HIS A 61 -2.48 -18.87 -25.09
N ASP A 62 -3.49 -19.73 -25.05
CA ASP A 62 -3.33 -21.07 -24.50
C ASP A 62 -2.51 -21.98 -25.45
N SER A 63 -2.26 -23.22 -25.06
CA SER A 63 -1.53 -24.20 -25.85
C SER A 63 -2.23 -24.57 -27.15
N GLN A 64 -3.53 -24.29 -27.28
CA GLN A 64 -4.34 -24.52 -28.49
C GLN A 64 -4.40 -23.29 -29.41
N GLY A 65 -3.88 -22.15 -28.96
CA GLY A 65 -3.86 -20.89 -29.71
C GLY A 65 -5.06 -19.96 -29.46
N HIS A 66 -5.93 -20.27 -28.48
CA HIS A 66 -7.01 -19.35 -28.12
C HIS A 66 -6.47 -18.16 -27.36
N PHE A 67 -6.94 -16.97 -27.70
CA PHE A 67 -6.55 -15.72 -27.03
C PHE A 67 -7.06 -15.70 -25.59
N LEU A 68 -6.19 -15.34 -24.65
CA LEU A 68 -6.47 -15.28 -23.21
C LEU A 68 -6.48 -13.86 -22.64
N GLY A 69 -5.74 -12.96 -23.27
CA GLY A 69 -5.61 -11.58 -22.80
C GLY A 69 -4.40 -10.86 -23.38
N ARG A 70 -4.35 -9.55 -23.18
CA ARG A 70 -3.25 -8.68 -23.56
C ARG A 70 -2.56 -8.14 -22.31
N GLY A 71 -1.24 -8.09 -22.31
CA GLY A 71 -0.42 -7.58 -21.22
C GLY A 71 0.88 -7.01 -21.72
N TYR A 72 1.81 -6.78 -20.81
CA TYR A 72 3.19 -6.45 -21.12
C TYR A 72 4.13 -7.45 -20.47
N LEU A 73 5.28 -7.65 -21.09
CA LEU A 73 6.26 -8.64 -20.64
C LEU A 73 7.53 -8.00 -20.08
N ASN A 74 8.25 -8.77 -19.27
CA ASN A 74 9.63 -8.50 -18.92
C ASN A 74 10.44 -9.81 -18.88
N PRO A 75 11.31 -10.08 -19.89
CA PRO A 75 12.11 -11.32 -19.93
C PRO A 75 13.15 -11.43 -18.79
N ARG A 76 13.43 -10.34 -18.09
CA ARG A 76 14.45 -10.29 -17.04
C ARG A 76 13.91 -10.69 -15.66
N THR A 77 12.58 -10.84 -15.52
CA THR A 77 11.95 -11.10 -14.23
C THR A 77 11.25 -12.45 -14.21
N THR A 78 11.23 -13.10 -13.04
CA THR A 78 10.47 -14.36 -12.83
C THR A 78 8.98 -14.17 -13.10
N LEU A 79 8.42 -13.01 -12.71
CA LEU A 79 7.07 -12.59 -13.08
C LEU A 79 7.12 -12.01 -14.51
N ALA A 80 6.89 -12.85 -15.47
CA ALA A 80 7.18 -12.64 -16.89
C ALA A 80 6.19 -11.71 -17.60
N VAL A 81 4.89 -11.88 -17.34
CA VAL A 81 3.83 -11.08 -17.98
C VAL A 81 2.84 -10.58 -16.93
N ARG A 82 2.45 -9.33 -17.06
CA ARG A 82 1.34 -8.73 -16.31
C ARG A 82 0.20 -8.39 -17.28
N VAL A 83 -0.97 -8.95 -17.03
CA VAL A 83 -2.13 -8.83 -17.89
C VAL A 83 -2.84 -7.50 -17.64
N LEU A 84 -3.12 -6.75 -18.71
CA LEU A 84 -3.83 -5.46 -18.69
C LEU A 84 -5.31 -5.62 -19.02
N ALA A 85 -5.63 -6.51 -19.97
CA ALA A 85 -7.00 -6.73 -20.43
C ALA A 85 -7.22 -8.18 -20.86
N ARG A 86 -8.48 -8.64 -20.75
CA ARG A 86 -8.92 -9.95 -21.23
C ARG A 86 -9.34 -9.91 -22.71
N ASP A 87 -9.62 -8.73 -23.20
CA ASP A 87 -10.00 -8.49 -24.59
C ASP A 87 -8.84 -7.89 -25.39
N ARG A 88 -8.91 -8.00 -26.71
CA ARG A 88 -8.00 -7.33 -27.62
C ARG A 88 -8.37 -5.86 -27.68
N VAL A 89 -7.74 -5.06 -26.82
CA VAL A 89 -7.93 -3.60 -26.78
C VAL A 89 -6.61 -2.91 -27.08
N PRO A 90 -6.63 -1.73 -27.71
CA PRO A 90 -5.44 -0.86 -27.80
C PRO A 90 -4.97 -0.49 -26.39
N VAL A 91 -3.66 -0.44 -26.18
CA VAL A 91 -3.07 0.07 -24.92
C VAL A 91 -2.51 1.46 -25.20
N ASP A 92 -3.41 2.34 -25.53
CA ASP A 92 -3.20 3.74 -25.94
C ASP A 92 -3.61 4.76 -24.85
N GLN A 93 -3.69 6.02 -25.22
CA GLN A 93 -4.11 7.09 -24.32
C GLN A 93 -5.52 6.85 -23.73
N GLU A 94 -6.47 6.40 -24.55
CA GLU A 94 -7.85 6.19 -24.11
C GLU A 94 -7.95 5.01 -23.13
N PHE A 95 -7.12 3.98 -23.28
CA PHE A 95 -7.02 2.88 -22.32
C PHE A 95 -6.66 3.40 -20.93
N PHE A 96 -5.60 4.22 -20.81
CA PHE A 96 -5.20 4.76 -19.51
C PHE A 96 -6.22 5.72 -18.94
N LEU A 97 -6.81 6.58 -19.76
CA LEU A 97 -7.90 7.48 -19.36
C LEU A 97 -9.08 6.69 -18.78
N ALA A 98 -9.54 5.68 -19.49
CA ALA A 98 -10.68 4.85 -19.05
C ALA A 98 -10.39 4.15 -17.71
N ARG A 99 -9.20 3.55 -17.56
CA ARG A 99 -8.80 2.86 -16.33
C ARG A 99 -8.67 3.81 -15.14
N ILE A 100 -8.04 4.97 -15.31
CA ILE A 100 -7.88 5.96 -14.23
C ILE A 100 -9.23 6.58 -13.86
N ARG A 101 -10.13 6.86 -14.82
CA ARG A 101 -11.50 7.30 -14.55
C ARG A 101 -12.29 6.25 -13.77
N GLN A 102 -12.16 4.97 -14.13
CA GLN A 102 -12.81 3.87 -13.41
C GLN A 102 -12.29 3.76 -11.96
N ALA A 103 -10.97 3.84 -11.78
CA ALA A 103 -10.34 3.85 -10.46
C ALA A 103 -10.81 5.05 -9.61
N MET A 104 -10.87 6.24 -10.21
CA MET A 104 -11.35 7.45 -9.54
C MET A 104 -12.81 7.32 -9.12
N ALA A 105 -13.69 6.84 -10.00
CA ALA A 105 -15.11 6.64 -9.69
C ALA A 105 -15.33 5.69 -8.51
N LEU A 106 -14.49 4.66 -8.36
CA LEU A 106 -14.52 3.79 -7.17
C LEU A 106 -14.18 4.59 -5.90
N ARG A 107 -13.13 5.42 -5.94
CA ARG A 107 -12.70 6.23 -4.78
C ARG A 107 -13.75 7.29 -4.41
N GLU A 108 -14.30 7.98 -5.38
CA GLU A 108 -15.39 8.94 -5.14
C GLU A 108 -16.56 8.32 -4.39
N ARG A 109 -16.91 7.08 -4.74
CA ARG A 109 -18.02 6.37 -4.10
C ARG A 109 -17.73 5.94 -2.66
N PHE A 110 -16.48 5.51 -2.35
CA PHE A 110 -16.15 4.89 -1.06
C PHE A 110 -15.28 5.74 -0.15
N ILE A 111 -14.54 6.72 -0.70
CA ILE A 111 -13.60 7.56 0.03
C ILE A 111 -14.19 8.95 0.31
N GLY A 112 -15.06 9.44 -0.58
CA GLY A 112 -15.69 10.75 -0.44
C GLY A 112 -14.70 11.91 -0.58
N SER A 113 -14.83 12.92 0.29
CA SER A 113 -14.07 14.18 0.22
C SER A 113 -12.71 14.16 0.93
N ARG A 114 -12.05 13.01 1.06
CA ARG A 114 -10.70 12.97 1.62
C ARG A 114 -9.70 13.71 0.74
N SER A 115 -8.77 14.42 1.39
CA SER A 115 -7.68 15.14 0.69
C SER A 115 -6.47 14.24 0.39
N ALA A 116 -6.36 13.07 1.04
CA ALA A 116 -5.26 12.13 0.81
C ALA A 116 -5.79 10.69 0.66
N TYR A 117 -5.52 10.06 -0.48
CA TYR A 117 -5.89 8.68 -0.78
C TYR A 117 -5.18 8.14 -2.02
N ARG A 118 -5.13 6.81 -2.16
CA ARG A 118 -4.64 6.12 -3.36
C ARG A 118 -5.69 6.10 -4.45
N VAL A 119 -5.39 6.72 -5.59
CA VAL A 119 -6.25 6.72 -6.78
C VAL A 119 -6.12 5.44 -7.57
N VAL A 120 -4.87 4.96 -7.78
CA VAL A 120 -4.60 3.71 -8.52
C VAL A 120 -3.77 2.77 -7.66
N HIS A 121 -4.28 1.55 -7.47
CA HIS A 121 -3.66 0.47 -6.71
C HIS A 121 -3.29 -0.73 -7.62
N GLY A 122 -2.43 -0.49 -8.57
CA GLY A 122 -1.82 -1.52 -9.41
C GLY A 122 -2.81 -2.48 -10.06
N GLU A 123 -2.61 -3.75 -9.78
CA GLU A 123 -3.37 -4.88 -10.33
C GLU A 123 -4.87 -4.79 -10.03
N ALA A 124 -5.23 -4.27 -8.86
CA ALA A 124 -6.63 -4.16 -8.44
C ALA A 124 -7.43 -3.13 -9.25
N ASP A 125 -6.74 -2.18 -9.89
CA ASP A 125 -7.33 -1.20 -10.81
C ASP A 125 -7.02 -1.53 -12.28
N GLY A 126 -6.50 -2.74 -12.58
CA GLY A 126 -6.16 -3.18 -13.93
C GLY A 126 -4.99 -2.43 -14.56
N LEU A 127 -4.12 -1.84 -13.73
CA LEU A 127 -2.90 -1.12 -14.11
C LEU A 127 -1.69 -1.68 -13.34
N PRO A 128 -1.31 -2.96 -13.56
CA PRO A 128 -0.25 -3.64 -12.82
C PRO A 128 1.02 -2.81 -12.74
N GLY A 129 1.55 -2.61 -11.53
CA GLY A 129 2.77 -1.85 -11.34
C GLY A 129 2.65 -0.34 -11.37
N LEU A 130 1.43 0.21 -11.50
CA LEU A 130 1.16 1.65 -11.38
C LEU A 130 0.58 1.96 -10.00
N VAL A 131 1.16 2.93 -9.30
CA VAL A 131 0.60 3.55 -8.10
C VAL A 131 0.40 5.03 -8.36
N VAL A 132 -0.77 5.54 -7.99
CA VAL A 132 -1.08 6.97 -8.05
C VAL A 132 -1.72 7.36 -6.73
N ASP A 133 -1.02 8.19 -5.95
CA ASP A 133 -1.47 8.67 -4.65
C ASP A 133 -1.74 10.17 -4.73
N ARG A 134 -2.92 10.60 -4.30
CA ARG A 134 -3.35 11.99 -4.26
C ARG A 134 -3.13 12.58 -2.87
N TYR A 135 -2.61 13.78 -2.83
CA TYR A 135 -2.42 14.63 -1.66
C TYR A 135 -2.95 16.02 -1.98
N ASP A 136 -4.26 16.22 -1.82
CA ASP A 136 -5.00 17.42 -2.22
C ASP A 136 -4.85 17.72 -3.72
N ASP A 137 -4.09 18.75 -4.10
CA ASP A 137 -3.81 19.12 -5.49
C ASP A 137 -2.45 18.59 -6.00
N ALA A 138 -1.72 17.81 -5.20
CA ALA A 138 -0.50 17.13 -5.58
C ALA A 138 -0.73 15.63 -5.79
N VAL A 139 0.02 15.04 -6.70
CA VAL A 139 0.00 13.59 -6.99
C VAL A 139 1.42 13.03 -6.91
N ALA A 140 1.57 11.93 -6.17
CA ALA A 140 2.77 11.12 -6.21
C ALA A 140 2.51 9.86 -7.05
N ILE A 141 3.38 9.58 -8.03
CA ILE A 141 3.26 8.45 -8.95
C ILE A 141 4.43 7.49 -8.81
N GLN A 142 4.14 6.18 -8.89
CA GLN A 142 5.17 5.16 -9.01
C GLN A 142 4.93 4.32 -10.27
N LEU A 143 5.92 4.26 -11.13
CA LEU A 143 5.98 3.41 -12.32
C LEU A 143 6.93 2.25 -12.00
N LEU A 144 6.42 1.20 -11.37
CA LEU A 144 7.23 0.15 -10.75
C LEU A 144 7.75 -0.90 -11.72
N THR A 145 7.21 -0.93 -12.96
CA THR A 145 7.48 -1.97 -13.95
C THR A 145 7.90 -1.39 -15.29
N ALA A 146 8.64 -2.17 -16.08
CA ALA A 146 9.10 -1.75 -17.40
C ALA A 146 7.93 -1.37 -18.32
N GLY A 147 6.80 -2.10 -18.24
CA GLY A 147 5.61 -1.81 -19.05
C GLY A 147 4.97 -0.46 -18.72
N MET A 148 4.90 -0.08 -17.44
CA MET A 148 4.37 1.22 -17.02
C MET A 148 5.38 2.35 -17.29
N ASP A 149 6.66 2.12 -17.06
CA ASP A 149 7.69 3.14 -17.28
C ASP A 149 7.79 3.51 -18.77
N ARG A 150 7.68 2.53 -19.68
CA ARG A 150 7.67 2.78 -21.14
C ARG A 150 6.46 3.61 -21.59
N ARG A 151 5.34 3.54 -20.86
CA ARG A 151 4.10 4.27 -21.15
C ARG A 151 3.93 5.52 -20.28
N ARG A 152 5.02 6.00 -19.70
CA ARG A 152 5.06 7.13 -18.76
C ARG A 152 4.25 8.34 -19.26
N GLU A 153 4.48 8.79 -20.48
CA GLU A 153 3.80 9.98 -21.00
C GLU A 153 2.29 9.79 -21.22
N LEU A 154 1.86 8.61 -21.66
CA LEU A 154 0.43 8.28 -21.76
C LEU A 154 -0.22 8.30 -20.36
N ILE A 155 0.44 7.73 -19.37
CA ILE A 155 -0.05 7.69 -17.98
C ILE A 155 -0.09 9.10 -17.39
N LEU A 156 0.96 9.91 -17.56
CA LEU A 156 1.02 11.29 -17.06
C LEU A 156 -0.10 12.13 -17.66
N THR A 157 -0.30 12.08 -18.98
CA THR A 157 -1.38 12.78 -19.66
C THR A 157 -2.76 12.36 -19.13
N ALA A 158 -2.96 11.07 -18.90
CA ALA A 158 -4.23 10.57 -18.34
C ALA A 158 -4.45 11.04 -16.89
N VAL A 159 -3.39 11.05 -16.06
CA VAL A 159 -3.44 11.58 -14.70
C VAL A 159 -3.75 13.07 -14.69
N GLU A 160 -3.11 13.86 -15.56
CA GLU A 160 -3.36 15.29 -15.69
C GLU A 160 -4.81 15.58 -16.10
N GLU A 161 -5.34 14.85 -17.08
CA GLU A 161 -6.71 15.05 -17.56
C GLU A 161 -7.77 14.69 -16.49
N VAL A 162 -7.59 13.56 -15.79
CA VAL A 162 -8.58 13.05 -14.83
C VAL A 162 -8.50 13.77 -13.48
N LEU A 163 -7.30 13.96 -12.94
CA LEU A 163 -7.10 14.46 -11.57
C LEU A 163 -6.82 15.96 -11.52
N ARG A 164 -6.36 16.55 -12.63
CA ARG A 164 -6.00 17.97 -12.75
C ARG A 164 -5.10 18.48 -11.62
N PRO A 165 -4.01 17.78 -11.31
CA PRO A 165 -3.14 18.16 -10.21
C PRO A 165 -2.31 19.39 -10.58
N ARG A 166 -1.91 20.18 -9.57
CA ARG A 166 -0.91 21.25 -9.76
C ARG A 166 0.50 20.71 -9.87
N THR A 167 0.74 19.55 -9.24
CA THR A 167 2.06 18.94 -9.16
C THR A 167 1.97 17.43 -9.32
N ILE A 168 2.87 16.85 -10.12
CA ILE A 168 3.09 15.41 -10.19
C ILE A 168 4.55 15.13 -9.84
N VAL A 169 4.78 14.30 -8.82
CA VAL A 169 6.10 13.84 -8.42
C VAL A 169 6.27 12.34 -8.69
N ALA A 170 7.42 11.95 -9.23
CA ALA A 170 7.83 10.55 -9.34
C ALA A 170 8.43 10.06 -8.02
N ARG A 171 7.89 8.99 -7.47
CA ARG A 171 8.44 8.25 -6.32
C ARG A 171 8.87 6.86 -6.78
N ASN A 172 9.70 6.85 -7.81
CA ASN A 172 10.24 5.67 -8.47
C ASN A 172 11.50 5.12 -7.74
N ASP A 173 11.61 5.35 -6.45
CA ASP A 173 12.75 4.96 -5.59
C ASP A 173 12.61 3.55 -4.97
N SER A 174 11.56 2.81 -5.34
CA SER A 174 11.34 1.43 -4.89
C SER A 174 12.41 0.46 -5.44
N PRO A 175 12.94 -0.46 -4.60
CA PRO A 175 13.82 -1.55 -5.05
C PRO A 175 13.19 -2.47 -6.11
N MET A 176 11.87 -2.44 -6.27
CA MET A 176 11.15 -3.19 -7.31
C MET A 176 11.63 -2.80 -8.71
N ARG A 177 11.91 -1.53 -8.92
CA ARG A 177 12.37 -1.02 -10.22
C ARG A 177 13.70 -1.63 -10.67
N GLU A 178 14.64 -1.82 -9.75
CA GLU A 178 15.92 -2.46 -10.07
C GLU A 178 15.74 -3.90 -10.55
N ARG A 179 14.77 -4.63 -9.96
CA ARG A 179 14.42 -5.98 -10.40
C ARG A 179 13.82 -5.98 -11.81
N GLU A 180 13.13 -4.91 -12.17
CA GLU A 180 12.59 -4.69 -13.52
C GLU A 180 13.64 -4.20 -14.54
N GLY A 181 14.86 -3.90 -14.08
CA GLY A 181 15.94 -3.33 -14.90
C GLY A 181 15.84 -1.83 -15.10
N LEU A 182 15.12 -1.13 -14.22
CA LEU A 182 14.90 0.31 -14.25
C LEU A 182 15.69 1.04 -13.16
N PRO A 183 16.17 2.27 -13.42
CA PRO A 183 16.82 3.08 -12.40
C PRO A 183 15.82 3.56 -11.35
N ARG A 184 16.31 3.81 -10.13
CA ARG A 184 15.55 4.55 -9.12
C ARG A 184 15.52 6.04 -9.46
N GLU A 185 14.40 6.68 -9.16
CA GLU A 185 14.18 8.08 -9.50
C GLU A 185 13.27 8.74 -8.47
N ARG A 186 13.62 9.95 -8.07
CA ARG A 186 12.74 10.92 -7.40
C ARG A 186 12.81 12.22 -8.18
N ALA A 187 11.70 12.72 -8.67
CA ALA A 187 11.68 13.90 -9.49
C ALA A 187 10.31 14.60 -9.46
N VAL A 188 10.29 15.91 -9.70
CA VAL A 188 9.09 16.63 -10.07
C VAL A 188 8.89 16.46 -11.57
N LEU A 189 7.80 15.79 -11.97
CA LEU A 189 7.50 15.52 -13.38
C LEU A 189 6.65 16.63 -14.01
N ARG A 190 5.78 17.27 -13.23
CA ARG A 190 4.91 18.37 -13.65
C ARG A 190 4.75 19.38 -12.52
N GLY A 191 4.64 20.65 -12.86
CA GLY A 191 4.40 21.73 -11.92
C GLY A 191 5.55 21.99 -10.93
N GLN A 192 5.20 22.43 -9.72
CA GLN A 192 6.13 22.72 -8.63
C GLN A 192 5.52 22.25 -7.31
N ILE A 193 6.35 21.72 -6.40
CA ILE A 193 5.89 21.33 -5.08
C ILE A 193 5.49 22.58 -4.30
N PRO A 194 4.28 22.60 -3.70
CA PRO A 194 3.88 23.68 -2.81
C PRO A 194 4.87 23.85 -1.66
N PRO A 195 5.09 25.07 -1.15
CA PRO A 195 5.97 25.30 0.01
C PRO A 195 5.52 24.54 1.27
N ASP A 196 4.22 24.31 1.44
CA ASP A 196 3.60 23.64 2.58
C ASP A 196 2.53 22.66 2.08
N PRO A 197 2.92 21.50 1.53
CA PRO A 197 1.97 20.53 1.00
C PRO A 197 1.23 19.85 2.17
N THR A 198 0.08 20.39 2.51
CA THR A 198 -0.72 19.97 3.68
C THR A 198 -1.99 19.26 3.24
N VAL A 199 -2.33 18.16 3.91
CA VAL A 199 -3.60 17.45 3.77
C VAL A 199 -4.28 17.36 5.13
N THR A 200 -5.62 17.23 5.12
CA THR A 200 -6.37 17.03 6.36
C THR A 200 -6.74 15.57 6.53
N ILE A 201 -6.32 14.94 7.64
CA ILE A 201 -6.65 13.56 8.00
C ILE A 201 -7.38 13.56 9.35
N TYR A 202 -8.66 13.24 9.34
CA TYR A 202 -9.53 13.26 10.53
C TYR A 202 -9.39 14.55 11.37
N GLY A 203 -9.29 15.70 10.67
CA GLY A 203 -9.16 17.02 11.27
C GLY A 203 -7.77 17.36 11.79
N LEU A 204 -6.75 16.56 11.52
CA LEU A 204 -5.34 16.94 11.69
C LEU A 204 -4.80 17.52 10.38
N ASP A 205 -4.07 18.61 10.49
CA ASP A 205 -3.31 19.16 9.37
C ASP A 205 -1.95 18.47 9.30
N VAL A 206 -1.74 17.73 8.24
CA VAL A 206 -0.57 16.88 8.02
C VAL A 206 0.25 17.37 6.85
N VAL A 207 1.46 17.84 7.12
CA VAL A 207 2.43 18.21 6.07
C VAL A 207 3.00 16.93 5.45
N VAL A 208 2.95 16.84 4.13
CA VAL A 208 3.39 15.65 3.38
C VAL A 208 4.73 15.93 2.72
N ASP A 209 5.74 15.14 3.06
CA ASP A 209 7.00 15.17 2.32
C ASP A 209 6.87 14.32 1.05
N LEU A 210 6.59 14.98 -0.07
CA LEU A 210 6.32 14.35 -1.36
C LEU A 210 7.57 13.72 -2.00
N LEU A 211 8.79 14.16 -1.64
CA LEU A 211 10.04 13.66 -2.23
C LEU A 211 10.80 12.72 -1.31
N GLU A 212 10.93 13.04 -0.02
CA GLU A 212 11.78 12.28 0.90
C GLU A 212 10.99 11.40 1.87
N GLY A 213 9.68 11.65 2.05
CA GLY A 213 8.80 10.86 2.92
C GLY A 213 8.76 9.38 2.54
N GLN A 214 8.45 8.50 3.48
CA GLN A 214 8.33 7.06 3.20
C GLN A 214 7.18 6.75 2.24
N LYS A 215 7.29 5.68 1.48
CA LYS A 215 6.39 5.32 0.37
C LYS A 215 6.27 6.50 -0.61
N THR A 216 5.09 7.06 -0.74
CA THR A 216 4.79 8.24 -1.57
C THR A 216 4.64 9.53 -0.76
N GLY A 217 4.80 9.45 0.59
CA GLY A 217 4.66 10.56 1.54
C GLY A 217 4.05 10.10 2.87
N LEU A 218 2.92 9.37 2.84
CA LEU A 218 2.23 8.83 4.00
C LEU A 218 1.85 7.37 3.81
N PHE A 219 1.46 6.70 4.92
CA PHE A 219 0.88 5.35 4.90
C PHE A 219 -0.64 5.44 4.72
N LEU A 220 -1.09 5.67 3.48
CA LEU A 220 -2.51 5.85 3.16
C LEU A 220 -3.34 4.60 3.45
N ASP A 221 -2.74 3.42 3.38
CA ASP A 221 -3.37 2.13 3.66
C ASP A 221 -3.87 1.98 5.11
N GLN A 222 -3.35 2.78 6.06
CA GLN A 222 -3.77 2.79 7.46
C GLN A 222 -4.92 3.77 7.76
N ILE A 223 -5.25 4.68 6.86
CA ILE A 223 -6.18 5.77 7.17
C ILE A 223 -7.54 5.26 7.67
N ASP A 224 -8.07 4.19 7.08
CA ASP A 224 -9.36 3.62 7.51
C ASP A 224 -9.31 2.92 8.88
N ASN A 225 -8.11 2.64 9.41
CA ASN A 225 -7.93 2.03 10.72
C ASN A 225 -7.85 3.07 11.86
N TYR A 226 -7.47 4.31 11.58
CA TYR A 226 -7.32 5.34 12.61
C TYR A 226 -8.58 5.56 13.46
N PRO A 227 -9.82 5.58 12.93
CA PRO A 227 -11.03 5.74 13.77
C PRO A 227 -11.25 4.64 14.80
N LEU A 228 -10.57 3.48 14.65
CA LEU A 228 -10.70 2.39 15.63
C LEU A 228 -10.27 2.80 17.05
N ILE A 229 -9.38 3.80 17.18
CA ILE A 229 -8.87 4.23 18.49
C ILE A 229 -9.71 5.33 19.15
N GLU A 230 -10.58 6.02 18.44
CA GLU A 230 -11.30 7.19 18.94
C GLU A 230 -12.01 6.93 20.28
N ARG A 231 -12.70 5.77 20.39
CA ARG A 231 -13.44 5.43 21.61
C ARG A 231 -12.58 4.90 22.75
N MET A 232 -11.31 4.59 22.48
CA MET A 232 -10.38 4.04 23.45
C MET A 232 -9.40 5.09 23.97
N ALA A 233 -9.30 6.23 23.29
CA ALA A 233 -8.29 7.25 23.57
C ALA A 233 -8.71 8.24 24.67
N GLY A 234 -10.02 8.44 24.91
CA GLY A 234 -10.50 9.42 25.89
C GLY A 234 -9.99 9.15 27.30
N GLY A 235 -9.22 10.08 27.89
CA GLY A 235 -8.60 9.96 29.19
C GLY A 235 -7.39 9.02 29.27
N ALA A 236 -6.99 8.37 28.17
CA ALA A 236 -5.98 7.32 28.13
C ALA A 236 -4.55 7.86 28.18
N GLU A 237 -3.65 7.08 28.78
CA GLU A 237 -2.21 7.13 28.56
C GLU A 237 -1.85 6.18 27.44
N VAL A 238 -1.27 6.73 26.35
CA VAL A 238 -1.03 6.02 25.08
C VAL A 238 0.45 5.86 24.80
N LEU A 239 0.85 4.64 24.38
CA LEU A 239 2.17 4.34 23.84
C LEU A 239 2.03 3.98 22.36
N ASP A 240 2.56 4.83 21.48
CA ASP A 240 2.55 4.66 20.03
C ASP A 240 3.93 4.18 19.54
N CYS A 241 4.04 2.89 19.24
CA CYS A 241 5.28 2.23 18.83
C CYS A 241 5.37 2.11 17.32
N PHE A 242 6.57 2.41 16.76
CA PHE A 242 6.79 2.55 15.32
C PHE A 242 5.94 3.69 14.75
N CYS A 243 5.89 4.80 15.48
CA CYS A 243 4.92 5.86 15.26
C CYS A 243 5.11 6.62 13.93
N TYR A 244 6.26 6.48 13.25
CA TYR A 244 6.61 7.25 12.05
C TYR A 244 6.39 8.76 12.28
N VAL A 245 5.51 9.41 11.51
CA VAL A 245 5.15 10.83 11.70
C VAL A 245 4.07 11.06 12.78
N GLY A 246 3.74 10.03 13.57
CA GLY A 246 2.92 10.13 14.77
C GLY A 246 1.42 10.18 14.55
N LEU A 247 0.88 9.79 13.38
CA LEU A 247 -0.55 9.94 13.08
C LEU A 247 -1.46 9.19 14.07
N TRP A 248 -1.11 7.98 14.47
CA TRP A 248 -1.86 7.22 15.48
C TRP A 248 -1.91 7.98 16.80
N GLY A 249 -0.74 8.41 17.30
CA GLY A 249 -0.62 9.14 18.55
C GLY A 249 -1.31 10.50 18.51
N LEU A 250 -1.15 11.26 17.43
CA LEU A 250 -1.80 12.58 17.26
C LEU A 250 -3.33 12.44 17.23
N LEU A 251 -3.87 11.43 16.58
CA LEU A 251 -5.31 11.14 16.57
C LEU A 251 -5.80 10.68 17.94
N ALA A 252 -5.01 9.91 18.69
CA ALA A 252 -5.33 9.58 20.07
C ALA A 252 -5.39 10.84 20.96
N ALA A 253 -4.42 11.74 20.85
CA ALA A 253 -4.41 13.00 21.58
C ALA A 253 -5.62 13.89 21.23
N ARG A 254 -5.94 14.00 19.92
CA ARG A 254 -7.12 14.72 19.44
C ARG A 254 -8.42 14.10 19.96
N SER A 255 -8.48 12.79 20.14
CA SER A 255 -9.62 12.04 20.69
C SER A 255 -9.67 12.06 22.23
N GLY A 256 -8.81 12.87 22.88
CA GLY A 256 -8.87 13.10 24.31
C GLY A 256 -7.90 12.30 25.15
N ALA A 257 -6.88 11.67 24.59
CA ALA A 257 -5.80 11.07 25.36
C ALA A 257 -5.12 12.13 26.25
N THR A 258 -4.81 11.76 27.48
CA THR A 258 -4.17 12.66 28.45
C THR A 258 -2.68 12.78 28.20
N ARG A 259 -2.06 11.71 27.76
CA ARG A 259 -0.63 11.63 27.43
C ARG A 259 -0.39 10.63 26.30
N VAL A 260 0.42 11.03 25.34
CA VAL A 260 0.86 10.17 24.22
C VAL A 260 2.38 10.18 24.18
N THR A 261 2.97 9.00 24.19
CA THR A 261 4.41 8.81 23.96
C THR A 261 4.58 8.06 22.64
N GLY A 262 5.15 8.73 21.63
CA GLY A 262 5.45 8.12 20.33
C GLY A 262 6.93 7.75 20.22
N ILE A 263 7.23 6.58 19.68
CA ILE A 263 8.59 6.05 19.53
C ILE A 263 8.80 5.56 18.10
N ASP A 264 9.86 6.05 17.47
CA ASP A 264 10.35 5.55 16.19
C ASP A 264 11.88 5.61 16.14
N GLN A 265 12.49 4.76 15.34
CA GLN A 265 13.95 4.76 15.16
C GLN A 265 14.48 5.86 14.23
N SER A 266 13.59 6.48 13.44
CA SER A 266 13.94 7.52 12.46
C SER A 266 13.94 8.92 13.08
N PRO A 267 15.11 9.60 13.21
CA PRO A 267 15.15 10.97 13.68
C PRO A 267 14.35 11.95 12.82
N ALA A 268 14.32 11.72 11.50
CA ALA A 268 13.55 12.54 10.57
C ALA A 268 12.05 12.41 10.79
N ALA A 269 11.55 11.19 11.01
CA ALA A 269 10.13 10.93 11.30
C ALA A 269 9.73 11.56 12.64
N ILE A 270 10.55 11.43 13.69
CA ILE A 270 10.29 12.04 15.00
C ILE A 270 10.29 13.58 14.93
N LYS A 271 11.21 14.17 14.18
CA LYS A 271 11.20 15.61 13.94
C LYS A 271 9.89 16.06 13.28
N GLN A 272 9.42 15.32 12.29
CA GLN A 272 8.16 15.60 11.61
C GLN A 272 6.96 15.38 12.54
N ALA A 273 6.93 14.30 13.34
CA ALA A 273 5.88 14.04 14.33
C ALA A 273 5.76 15.18 15.36
N THR A 274 6.91 15.69 15.86
CA THR A 274 6.94 16.83 16.78
C THR A 274 6.39 18.10 16.11
N ALA A 275 6.81 18.41 14.90
CA ALA A 275 6.29 19.56 14.15
C ALA A 275 4.79 19.44 13.85
N LEU A 276 4.28 18.23 13.59
CA LEU A 276 2.84 17.99 13.42
C LEU A 276 2.07 18.16 14.74
N ALA A 277 2.64 17.78 15.89
CA ALA A 277 2.04 18.07 17.20
C ALA A 277 1.93 19.58 17.45
N GLU A 278 2.97 20.35 17.13
CA GLU A 278 2.98 21.81 17.24
C GLU A 278 1.91 22.43 16.33
N ARG A 279 1.89 22.03 15.05
CA ARG A 279 0.92 22.52 14.06
C ARG A 279 -0.54 22.30 14.47
N ASN A 280 -0.80 21.20 15.16
CA ASN A 280 -2.15 20.82 15.58
C ASN A 280 -2.48 21.20 17.03
N GLY A 281 -1.60 21.92 17.74
CA GLY A 281 -1.82 22.35 19.11
C GLY A 281 -1.90 21.20 20.13
N LEU A 282 -1.10 20.14 19.94
CA LEU A 282 -1.11 18.92 20.73
C LEU A 282 0.19 18.67 21.53
N THR A 283 1.07 19.68 21.62
CA THR A 283 2.39 19.56 22.28
C THR A 283 2.31 19.32 23.77
N ASP A 284 1.25 19.76 24.44
CA ASP A 284 0.98 19.52 25.84
C ASP A 284 0.65 18.07 26.19
N ARG A 285 0.24 17.27 25.18
CA ARG A 285 -0.17 15.87 25.33
C ARG A 285 0.76 14.89 24.66
N CYS A 286 1.46 15.29 23.57
CA CYS A 286 2.28 14.42 22.75
C CYS A 286 3.76 14.65 22.99
N THR A 287 4.49 13.56 23.23
CA THR A 287 5.95 13.54 23.27
C THR A 287 6.43 12.47 22.29
N PHE A 288 7.26 12.87 21.34
CA PHE A 288 7.87 11.95 20.37
C PHE A 288 9.37 11.83 20.61
N ARG A 289 9.90 10.61 20.57
CA ARG A 289 11.33 10.36 20.81
C ARG A 289 11.91 9.30 19.91
N VAL A 290 13.18 9.48 19.56
CA VAL A 290 13.95 8.48 18.80
C VAL A 290 14.31 7.33 19.71
N GLY A 291 14.00 6.10 19.31
CA GLY A 291 14.31 4.90 20.09
C GLY A 291 14.09 3.61 19.32
N ASN A 292 14.78 2.54 19.75
CA ASN A 292 14.51 1.20 19.27
C ASN A 292 13.31 0.63 20.05
N VAL A 293 12.20 0.36 19.37
CA VAL A 293 10.96 -0.07 20.03
C VAL A 293 11.13 -1.35 20.86
N PHE A 294 11.95 -2.30 20.42
CA PHE A 294 12.20 -3.53 21.20
C PHE A 294 12.87 -3.22 22.54
N ASP A 295 13.84 -2.31 22.56
CA ASP A 295 14.55 -1.91 23.77
C ASP A 295 13.66 -1.03 24.67
N GLU A 296 12.90 -0.12 24.06
CA GLU A 296 11.96 0.73 24.77
C GLU A 296 10.84 -0.06 25.46
N LEU A 297 10.25 -1.05 24.78
CA LEU A 297 9.25 -1.93 25.39
C LEU A 297 9.83 -2.73 26.56
N ARG A 298 11.09 -3.18 26.46
CA ARG A 298 11.78 -3.86 27.57
C ARG A 298 12.03 -2.93 28.76
N GLU A 299 12.42 -1.69 28.48
CA GLU A 299 12.68 -0.68 29.53
C GLU A 299 11.40 -0.29 30.25
N HIS A 300 10.29 -0.05 29.52
CA HIS A 300 8.98 0.20 30.11
C HIS A 300 8.52 -0.99 30.99
N ASP A 301 8.69 -2.25 30.51
CA ASP A 301 8.36 -3.48 31.27
C ASP A 301 9.22 -3.57 32.55
N ARG A 302 10.52 -3.27 32.48
CA ARG A 302 11.44 -3.24 33.64
C ARG A 302 11.02 -2.20 34.67
N ARG A 303 10.57 -1.01 34.21
CA ARG A 303 10.09 0.08 35.07
C ARG A 303 8.68 -0.15 35.59
N ARG A 304 8.00 -1.21 35.14
CA ARG A 304 6.61 -1.52 35.47
C ARG A 304 5.65 -0.38 35.12
N GLU A 305 5.95 0.36 34.06
CA GLU A 305 5.04 1.36 33.53
C GLU A 305 3.78 0.68 32.98
N ALA A 306 2.65 1.42 33.01
CA ALA A 306 1.38 0.86 32.58
C ALA A 306 0.61 1.88 31.73
N PHE A 307 -0.02 1.41 30.67
CA PHE A 307 -0.75 2.21 29.68
C PHE A 307 -2.19 1.73 29.55
N ASP A 308 -3.04 2.62 29.04
CA ASP A 308 -4.44 2.34 28.71
C ASP A 308 -4.63 1.93 27.25
N LEU A 309 -3.71 2.37 26.39
CA LEU A 309 -3.66 2.00 24.97
C LEU A 309 -2.22 1.86 24.51
N VAL A 310 -1.88 0.73 23.91
CA VAL A 310 -0.62 0.54 23.20
C VAL A 310 -0.92 0.30 21.74
N ILE A 311 -0.19 0.96 20.85
CA ILE A 311 -0.30 0.84 19.40
C ILE A 311 1.01 0.26 18.86
N LEU A 312 0.93 -0.80 18.08
CA LEU A 312 2.05 -1.45 17.41
C LEU A 312 1.78 -1.47 15.90
N ASP A 313 2.46 -0.61 15.16
CA ASP A 313 2.40 -0.58 13.68
C ASP A 313 3.79 -0.78 13.06
N PRO A 314 4.41 -1.96 13.26
CA PRO A 314 5.77 -2.22 12.84
C PRO A 314 5.89 -2.32 11.30
N PRO A 315 7.09 -2.07 10.76
CA PRO A 315 7.39 -2.40 9.37
C PRO A 315 7.26 -3.90 9.13
N ALA A 316 7.17 -4.30 7.86
CA ALA A 316 7.08 -5.71 7.49
C ALA A 316 8.32 -6.50 7.96
N PHE A 317 8.16 -7.37 8.93
CA PHE A 317 9.23 -8.26 9.41
C PHE A 317 9.47 -9.43 8.46
N VAL A 318 8.41 -9.91 7.77
CA VAL A 318 8.53 -11.01 6.79
C VAL A 318 8.89 -10.43 5.44
N LYS A 319 10.15 -10.58 5.04
CA LYS A 319 10.67 -10.13 3.72
C LYS A 319 10.70 -11.26 2.68
N ALA A 320 10.60 -12.52 3.11
CA ALA A 320 10.58 -13.72 2.26
C ALA A 320 9.89 -14.88 2.98
N HIS A 321 9.29 -15.80 2.24
CA HIS A 321 8.52 -16.91 2.81
C HIS A 321 9.32 -17.79 3.79
N ASN A 322 10.59 -18.04 3.51
CA ASN A 322 11.48 -18.82 4.38
C ASN A 322 11.86 -18.10 5.69
N ARG A 323 11.49 -16.83 5.85
CA ARG A 323 11.75 -16.01 7.05
C ARG A 323 10.51 -15.83 7.95
N ILE A 324 9.42 -16.54 7.68
CA ILE A 324 8.19 -16.45 8.49
C ILE A 324 8.45 -16.80 9.97
N PRO A 325 9.18 -17.87 10.35
CA PRO A 325 9.40 -18.20 11.76
C PRO A 325 10.13 -17.10 12.54
N GLU A 326 11.18 -16.51 11.96
CA GLU A 326 11.94 -15.41 12.59
C GLU A 326 11.08 -14.17 12.78
N ALA A 327 10.31 -13.83 11.76
CA ALA A 327 9.42 -12.68 11.81
C ALA A 327 8.28 -12.87 12.82
N LEU A 328 7.72 -14.08 12.94
CA LEU A 328 6.74 -14.42 13.98
C LEU A 328 7.30 -14.25 15.37
N ALA A 329 8.57 -14.63 15.60
CA ALA A 329 9.23 -14.41 16.89
C ALA A 329 9.33 -12.90 17.21
N GLY A 330 9.69 -12.05 16.24
CA GLY A 330 9.72 -10.60 16.42
C GLY A 330 8.34 -10.00 16.70
N TYR A 331 7.31 -10.39 15.93
CA TYR A 331 5.93 -9.98 16.20
C TYR A 331 5.45 -10.44 17.58
N LYS A 332 5.76 -11.69 17.96
CA LYS A 332 5.40 -12.23 19.28
C LYS A 332 6.05 -11.44 20.41
N GLU A 333 7.35 -11.13 20.31
CA GLU A 333 8.09 -10.38 21.33
C GLU A 333 7.45 -9.01 21.60
N ILE A 334 7.21 -8.20 20.57
CA ILE A 334 6.63 -6.86 20.77
C ILE A 334 5.19 -6.93 21.31
N ASN A 335 4.37 -7.87 20.83
CA ASN A 335 3.00 -8.04 21.30
C ASN A 335 2.94 -8.55 22.75
N LEU A 336 3.81 -9.50 23.12
CA LEU A 336 3.95 -9.98 24.47
C LEU A 336 4.31 -8.85 25.46
N ARG A 337 5.30 -8.03 25.08
CA ARG A 337 5.71 -6.86 25.90
C ARG A 337 4.59 -5.85 26.02
N ALA A 338 3.94 -5.49 24.92
CA ALA A 338 2.81 -4.59 24.93
C ALA A 338 1.68 -5.06 25.86
N MET A 339 1.33 -6.35 25.83
CA MET A 339 0.31 -6.93 26.70
C MET A 339 0.68 -6.86 28.18
N ARG A 340 1.98 -6.92 28.54
CA ARG A 340 2.45 -6.72 29.93
C ARG A 340 2.28 -5.29 30.43
N LEU A 341 2.47 -4.32 29.50
CA LEU A 341 2.37 -2.90 29.80
C LEU A 341 0.92 -2.41 29.92
N LEU A 342 -0.06 -3.20 29.55
CA LEU A 342 -1.47 -2.81 29.57
C LEU A 342 -2.13 -3.06 30.92
N ARG A 343 -2.84 -2.05 31.44
CA ARG A 343 -3.72 -2.19 32.60
C ARG A 343 -4.83 -3.21 32.31
N PRO A 344 -5.39 -3.88 33.33
CA PRO A 344 -6.59 -4.70 33.12
C PRO A 344 -7.72 -3.87 32.50
N GLY A 345 -8.34 -4.38 31.43
CA GLY A 345 -9.37 -3.69 30.67
C GLY A 345 -8.86 -2.77 29.53
N ALA A 346 -7.56 -2.53 29.48
CA ALA A 346 -6.91 -1.67 28.48
C ALA A 346 -6.80 -2.33 27.09
N PHE A 347 -6.36 -1.56 26.09
CA PHE A 347 -6.43 -1.96 24.69
C PHE A 347 -5.06 -2.04 24.02
N LEU A 348 -4.91 -3.01 23.14
CA LEU A 348 -3.79 -3.16 22.21
C LEU A 348 -4.31 -3.03 20.77
N VAL A 349 -3.79 -2.06 20.02
CA VAL A 349 -3.91 -2.03 18.56
C VAL A 349 -2.62 -2.60 17.99
N THR A 350 -2.70 -3.64 17.17
CA THR A 350 -1.50 -4.28 16.61
C THR A 350 -1.70 -4.60 15.14
N CYS A 351 -0.73 -4.18 14.32
CA CYS A 351 -0.76 -4.29 12.88
C CYS A 351 0.35 -5.20 12.33
N SER A 352 0.11 -5.69 11.12
CA SER A 352 1.14 -6.32 10.29
C SER A 352 0.85 -6.06 8.82
N CYS A 353 1.81 -5.46 8.11
CA CYS A 353 1.77 -5.25 6.67
C CYS A 353 2.53 -6.35 5.89
N SER A 354 2.89 -7.46 6.51
CA SER A 354 3.59 -8.58 5.87
C SER A 354 2.60 -9.45 5.08
N TYR A 355 2.66 -9.42 3.75
CA TYR A 355 1.73 -10.20 2.91
C TYR A 355 1.92 -11.73 3.05
N HIS A 356 3.13 -12.21 3.31
CA HIS A 356 3.39 -13.64 3.60
C HIS A 356 2.80 -14.14 4.93
N LEU A 357 2.32 -13.24 5.79
CA LEU A 357 1.73 -13.57 7.07
C LEU A 357 0.21 -13.50 6.97
N SER A 358 -0.46 -14.66 6.92
CA SER A 358 -1.93 -14.71 6.88
C SER A 358 -2.56 -14.13 8.15
N ALA A 359 -3.81 -13.65 8.05
CA ALA A 359 -4.56 -13.15 9.20
C ALA A 359 -4.77 -14.22 10.28
N GLU A 360 -4.89 -15.49 9.89
CA GLU A 360 -5.02 -16.60 10.82
C GLU A 360 -3.71 -16.82 11.61
N LEU A 361 -2.58 -16.86 10.91
CA LEU A 361 -1.27 -17.06 11.54
C LEU A 361 -0.92 -15.87 12.45
N PHE A 362 -1.28 -14.64 12.05
CA PHE A 362 -1.12 -13.46 12.90
C PHE A 362 -1.94 -13.57 14.20
N ARG A 363 -3.22 -13.97 14.12
CA ARG A 363 -4.06 -14.17 15.32
C ARG A 363 -3.56 -15.30 16.21
N ARG A 364 -3.06 -16.40 15.64
CA ARG A 364 -2.46 -17.48 16.41
C ARG A 364 -1.24 -17.01 17.20
N MET A 365 -0.36 -16.23 16.58
CA MET A 365 0.78 -15.59 17.22
C MET A 365 0.35 -14.68 18.38
N LEU A 366 -0.71 -13.86 18.20
CA LEU A 366 -1.26 -13.01 19.26
C LEU A 366 -1.80 -13.82 20.44
N TRP A 367 -2.48 -14.92 20.18
CA TRP A 367 -2.93 -15.85 21.23
C TRP A 367 -1.76 -16.49 21.97
N ASP A 368 -0.70 -16.92 21.25
CA ASP A 368 0.52 -17.47 21.86
C ASP A 368 1.22 -16.41 22.75
N ALA A 369 1.26 -15.16 22.32
CA ALA A 369 1.81 -14.05 23.12
C ALA A 369 1.00 -13.82 24.41
N ALA A 370 -0.33 -13.81 24.31
CA ALA A 370 -1.23 -13.64 25.44
C ALA A 370 -1.11 -14.77 26.47
N ARG A 371 -1.02 -16.02 25.98
CA ARG A 371 -0.80 -17.20 26.83
C ARG A 371 0.51 -17.10 27.61
N ASP A 372 1.59 -16.70 26.96
CA ASP A 372 2.91 -16.62 27.60
C ASP A 372 2.98 -15.55 28.70
N VAL A 373 2.19 -14.48 28.59
CA VAL A 373 2.05 -13.47 29.66
C VAL A 373 0.92 -13.75 30.63
N ARG A 374 0.21 -14.89 30.47
CA ARG A 374 -0.91 -15.31 31.31
C ARG A 374 -2.04 -14.25 31.37
N ARG A 375 -2.34 -13.61 30.23
CA ARG A 375 -3.42 -12.64 30.11
C ARG A 375 -4.52 -13.21 29.23
N THR A 376 -5.76 -12.96 29.58
CA THR A 376 -6.91 -13.20 28.70
C THR A 376 -7.08 -11.99 27.77
N VAL A 377 -7.24 -12.22 26.47
CA VAL A 377 -7.45 -11.18 25.48
C VAL A 377 -8.72 -11.42 24.69
N ARG A 378 -9.42 -10.32 24.36
CA ARG A 378 -10.59 -10.34 23.48
C ARG A 378 -10.24 -9.61 22.19
N LEU A 379 -10.56 -10.18 21.04
CA LEU A 379 -10.52 -9.48 19.77
C LEU A 379 -11.80 -8.64 19.64
N VAL A 380 -11.67 -7.32 19.72
CA VAL A 380 -12.80 -6.36 19.75
C VAL A 380 -13.13 -5.84 18.37
N ALA A 381 -12.10 -5.57 17.55
CA ALA A 381 -12.28 -5.10 16.18
C ALA A 381 -11.15 -5.61 15.28
N ARG A 382 -11.43 -5.59 13.98
CA ARG A 382 -10.46 -5.90 12.92
C ARG A 382 -10.43 -4.76 11.92
N GLY A 383 -9.24 -4.41 11.50
CA GLY A 383 -8.99 -3.53 10.38
C GLY A 383 -8.19 -4.25 9.29
N GLN A 384 -8.16 -3.65 8.14
CA GLN A 384 -7.42 -4.07 6.96
C GLN A 384 -6.90 -2.84 6.22
N GLN A 385 -6.29 -3.02 5.06
CA GLN A 385 -5.93 -1.91 4.18
C GLN A 385 -7.14 -1.06 3.81
N GLY A 386 -6.93 0.23 3.66
CA GLY A 386 -7.99 1.20 3.36
C GLY A 386 -8.77 0.87 2.08
N ARG A 387 -9.99 1.36 1.99
CA ARG A 387 -10.88 1.15 0.82
C ARG A 387 -10.31 1.72 -0.49
N ASP A 388 -9.34 2.59 -0.41
CA ASP A 388 -8.54 3.08 -1.53
C ASP A 388 -7.44 2.11 -1.99
N HIS A 389 -7.24 1.02 -1.25
CA HIS A 389 -6.33 -0.09 -1.56
C HIS A 389 -7.15 -1.39 -1.77
N PRO A 390 -7.97 -1.48 -2.83
CA PRO A 390 -8.87 -2.62 -3.02
C PRO A 390 -8.10 -3.93 -3.17
N ILE A 391 -8.73 -5.01 -2.70
CA ILE A 391 -8.21 -6.38 -2.82
C ILE A 391 -8.76 -6.99 -4.11
N LEU A 392 -7.87 -7.51 -4.95
CA LEU A 392 -8.24 -8.30 -6.11
C LEU A 392 -8.39 -9.76 -5.69
N LEU A 393 -9.61 -10.29 -5.68
CA LEU A 393 -9.88 -11.64 -5.16
C LEU A 393 -9.09 -12.75 -5.86
N GLY A 394 -8.80 -12.58 -7.16
CA GLY A 394 -7.94 -13.50 -7.91
C GLY A 394 -6.44 -13.38 -7.59
N LEU A 395 -6.02 -12.40 -6.81
CA LEU A 395 -4.63 -12.13 -6.43
C LEU A 395 -4.54 -12.01 -4.90
N THR A 396 -4.28 -13.13 -4.22
CA THR A 396 -4.22 -13.19 -2.75
C THR A 396 -3.15 -12.28 -2.17
N GLU A 397 -2.07 -12.01 -2.91
CA GLU A 397 -0.98 -11.10 -2.57
C GLU A 397 -1.42 -9.64 -2.44
N SER A 398 -2.58 -9.29 -2.99
CA SER A 398 -3.17 -7.95 -2.82
C SER A 398 -3.74 -7.71 -1.42
N GLU A 399 -3.99 -8.75 -0.61
CA GLU A 399 -4.39 -8.64 0.80
C GLU A 399 -3.16 -8.72 1.71
N TYR A 400 -2.70 -7.61 2.24
CA TYR A 400 -1.44 -7.58 2.99
C TYR A 400 -1.52 -6.95 4.38
N LEU A 401 -2.47 -6.06 4.67
CA LEU A 401 -2.56 -5.37 5.95
C LEU A 401 -3.57 -6.05 6.89
N LYS A 402 -3.13 -6.36 8.08
CA LYS A 402 -3.94 -6.85 9.20
C LYS A 402 -3.82 -5.86 10.34
N CYS A 403 -4.94 -5.44 10.92
CA CYS A 403 -5.01 -4.66 12.14
C CYS A 403 -5.97 -5.35 13.11
N CYS A 404 -5.52 -5.59 14.34
CA CYS A 404 -6.33 -6.20 15.40
C CYS A 404 -6.42 -5.23 16.59
N VAL A 405 -7.61 -5.00 17.08
CA VAL A 405 -7.86 -4.31 18.34
C VAL A 405 -8.20 -5.35 19.38
N LEU A 406 -7.34 -5.50 20.38
CA LEU A 406 -7.48 -6.44 21.47
C LEU A 406 -7.78 -5.70 22.79
N GLN A 407 -8.70 -6.23 23.59
CA GLN A 407 -8.85 -5.84 24.99
C GLN A 407 -8.11 -6.86 25.86
N VAL A 408 -7.25 -6.37 26.74
CA VAL A 408 -6.47 -7.19 27.68
C VAL A 408 -7.17 -7.19 29.05
N LEU A 409 -7.50 -8.39 29.59
CA LEU A 409 -8.22 -8.58 30.85
C LEU A 409 -7.27 -8.92 31.98
#